data_99c9bf1b394f3d89188f4839ea77aff1
#
_entry.id   99c9bf1b394f3d89188f4839ea77aff1
#
_cell.length_a   1.000
_cell.length_b   1.000
_cell.length_c   1.000
_cell.angle_alpha   90.00
_cell.angle_beta   90.00
_cell.angle_gamma   90.00
#
_symmetry.space_group_name_H-M   'P 1'
#
loop_
_entity.id
_entity.type
_entity.pdbx_description
1 polymer ?
#
loop_
_entity_poly.entity_id
_entity_poly.type
_entity_poly.pdbx_seq_one_letter_code
_entity_poly.pdbx_strand_id
1 'polypeptide(L)'
;MTDITPEQTQPAKPARPRGRLTRWWDSDVAWSFRHSPVAIVATFVVAVMSLAALLAPWIAPYHPFDPATLNLLDGFTPPMQENQFTGNVFWLGTDDQGRDIFSAILYGSRISLFVGISAVLFAMTLGVTLGLIAGYVGGWIDTLIMRVADVQLSFPSILIALLVFGIARGFIPPAYRADMAIWVLIVSIGLSDWVQYARTVRGATLVERSKDYVQAARLIGVPSGLIMLRHVLPNVLGPVLVIATIGLALAIITEATLSFLGVGVPPTQPSLGTLIRIGQGFLFSGEWWIILFPSIALLALALAVNLLGDWMRDALNPKLR
;
A
#
# COMPACT_ATOMS: atom_id res chain seq x y z
N MET A 1 -46.16 -58.70 -11.68
CA MET A 1 -46.65 -57.68 -10.77
C MET A 1 -45.57 -57.48 -9.71
N THR A 2 -44.67 -56.53 -9.95
CA THR A 2 -43.57 -56.12 -9.04
C THR A 2 -44.03 -54.85 -8.34
N ASP A 3 -44.28 -54.97 -7.07
CA ASP A 3 -44.73 -53.93 -6.16
C ASP A 3 -43.57 -52.91 -5.96
N ILE A 4 -43.70 -51.70 -6.53
CA ILE A 4 -42.75 -50.62 -6.32
C ILE A 4 -43.34 -49.76 -5.19
N THR A 5 -42.92 -50.00 -3.96
CA THR A 5 -43.14 -49.12 -2.82
C THR A 5 -42.40 -47.81 -3.02
N PRO A 6 -43.05 -46.64 -2.95
CA PRO A 6 -42.37 -45.37 -3.04
C PRO A 6 -41.53 -45.10 -1.80
N GLU A 7 -40.22 -44.94 -2.03
CA GLU A 7 -39.26 -44.56 -1.01
C GLU A 7 -39.65 -43.17 -0.43
N GLN A 8 -40.02 -43.18 0.84
CA GLN A 8 -40.37 -41.96 1.57
C GLN A 8 -39.07 -41.10 1.76
N THR A 9 -38.90 -40.10 0.90
CA THR A 9 -37.91 -39.05 1.08
C THR A 9 -38.21 -38.31 2.39
N GLN A 10 -37.41 -38.57 3.43
CA GLN A 10 -37.45 -37.81 4.67
C GLN A 10 -37.20 -36.33 4.37
N PRO A 11 -38.02 -35.39 4.89
CA PRO A 11 -37.79 -33.99 4.74
C PRO A 11 -36.45 -33.63 5.38
N ALA A 12 -35.57 -33.01 4.56
CA ALA A 12 -34.26 -32.51 4.99
C ALA A 12 -34.44 -31.58 6.21
N LYS A 13 -33.80 -31.89 7.33
CA LYS A 13 -33.78 -31.05 8.53
C LYS A 13 -33.39 -29.62 8.13
N PRO A 14 -34.14 -28.58 8.55
CA PRO A 14 -33.80 -27.19 8.26
C PRO A 14 -32.40 -26.88 8.80
N ALA A 15 -31.49 -26.47 7.92
CA ALA A 15 -30.15 -26.08 8.29
C ALA A 15 -30.21 -24.93 9.29
N ARG A 16 -29.67 -25.10 10.48
CA ARG A 16 -29.58 -24.03 11.48
C ARG A 16 -28.90 -22.82 10.86
N PRO A 17 -29.39 -21.58 11.12
CA PRO A 17 -28.75 -20.38 10.60
C PRO A 17 -27.32 -20.30 11.13
N ARG A 18 -26.35 -20.55 10.23
CA ARG A 18 -24.94 -20.42 10.55
C ARG A 18 -24.62 -18.96 10.83
N GLY A 19 -23.99 -18.65 11.96
CA GLY A 19 -23.57 -17.31 12.33
C GLY A 19 -22.68 -16.66 11.25
N ARG A 20 -22.61 -15.32 11.21
CA ARG A 20 -21.76 -14.58 10.25
C ARG A 20 -20.30 -15.04 10.26
N LEU A 21 -19.74 -15.36 11.42
CA LEU A 21 -18.37 -15.86 11.61
C LEU A 21 -18.17 -17.25 11.00
N THR A 22 -19.14 -18.16 11.14
CA THR A 22 -19.04 -19.50 10.54
C THR A 22 -19.13 -19.46 9.01
N ARG A 23 -19.96 -18.56 8.44
CA ARG A 23 -20.01 -18.35 6.98
C ARG A 23 -18.70 -17.84 6.42
N TRP A 24 -18.04 -16.91 7.13
CA TRP A 24 -16.73 -16.41 6.71
C TRP A 24 -15.65 -17.49 6.80
N TRP A 25 -15.67 -18.30 7.87
CA TRP A 25 -14.71 -19.37 8.08
C TRP A 25 -14.85 -20.51 7.07
N ASP A 26 -16.06 -20.76 6.57
CA ASP A 26 -16.38 -21.75 5.54
C ASP A 26 -16.27 -21.19 4.11
N SER A 27 -15.82 -19.91 3.94
CA SER A 27 -15.66 -19.33 2.62
C SER A 27 -14.41 -19.88 1.93
N ASP A 28 -14.47 -19.95 0.56
CA ASP A 28 -13.34 -20.39 -0.27
C ASP A 28 -12.08 -19.55 -0.04
N VAL A 29 -12.26 -18.25 0.25
CA VAL A 29 -11.15 -17.33 0.56
C VAL A 29 -10.46 -17.75 1.88
N ALA A 30 -11.23 -18.03 2.93
CA ALA A 30 -10.67 -18.49 4.20
C ALA A 30 -10.02 -19.88 4.09
N TRP A 31 -10.57 -20.76 3.23
CA TRP A 31 -9.96 -22.04 2.92
C TRP A 31 -8.62 -21.86 2.19
N SER A 32 -8.60 -21.06 1.12
CA SER A 32 -7.38 -20.73 0.37
C SER A 32 -6.31 -20.12 1.27
N PHE A 33 -6.69 -19.20 2.17
CA PHE A 33 -5.76 -18.58 3.13
C PHE A 33 -5.08 -19.63 4.01
N ARG A 34 -5.87 -20.53 4.62
CA ARG A 34 -5.34 -21.55 5.54
C ARG A 34 -4.44 -22.57 4.86
N HIS A 35 -4.59 -22.78 3.55
CA HIS A 35 -3.77 -23.72 2.78
C HIS A 35 -2.58 -23.07 2.07
N SER A 36 -2.41 -21.75 2.22
CA SER A 36 -1.26 -21.02 1.67
C SER A 36 -0.30 -20.59 2.80
N PRO A 37 0.79 -21.34 3.05
CA PRO A 37 1.77 -20.98 4.07
C PRO A 37 2.42 -19.62 3.77
N VAL A 38 2.59 -19.29 2.49
CA VAL A 38 3.13 -18.00 2.05
C VAL A 38 2.21 -16.85 2.48
N ALA A 39 0.89 -16.98 2.26
CA ALA A 39 -0.07 -15.96 2.66
C ALA A 39 -0.12 -15.78 4.19
N ILE A 40 -0.04 -16.86 4.95
CA ILE A 40 -0.03 -16.81 6.42
C ILE A 40 1.22 -16.07 6.92
N VAL A 41 2.41 -16.45 6.44
CA VAL A 41 3.67 -15.81 6.83
C VAL A 41 3.68 -14.34 6.39
N ALA A 42 3.28 -14.03 5.17
CA ALA A 42 3.20 -12.66 4.67
C ALA A 42 2.25 -11.81 5.52
N THR A 43 1.06 -12.32 5.82
CA THR A 43 0.09 -11.63 6.69
C THR A 43 0.65 -11.41 8.10
N PHE A 44 1.33 -12.40 8.66
CA PHE A 44 1.96 -12.28 9.97
C PHE A 44 3.02 -11.18 9.96
N VAL A 45 3.93 -11.16 8.98
CA VAL A 45 4.98 -10.13 8.86
C VAL A 45 4.36 -8.74 8.69
N VAL A 46 3.38 -8.58 7.77
CA VAL A 46 2.68 -7.29 7.57
C VAL A 46 1.99 -6.86 8.86
N ALA A 47 1.29 -7.77 9.54
CA ALA A 47 0.59 -7.45 10.79
C ALA A 47 1.56 -7.03 11.89
N VAL A 48 2.64 -7.78 12.10
CA VAL A 48 3.66 -7.47 13.11
C VAL A 48 4.31 -6.12 12.82
N MET A 49 4.76 -5.88 11.59
CA MET A 49 5.41 -4.62 11.22
C MET A 49 4.45 -3.44 11.29
N SER A 50 3.20 -3.60 10.85
CA SER A 50 2.18 -2.54 10.93
C SER A 50 1.81 -2.22 12.38
N LEU A 51 1.63 -3.24 13.22
CA LEU A 51 1.36 -3.05 14.65
C LEU A 51 2.56 -2.41 15.36
N ALA A 52 3.78 -2.88 15.08
CA ALA A 52 4.99 -2.29 15.64
C ALA A 52 5.16 -0.82 15.22
N ALA A 53 4.87 -0.49 13.97
CA ALA A 53 4.88 0.89 13.47
C ALA A 53 3.81 1.77 14.14
N LEU A 54 2.58 1.26 14.32
CA LEU A 54 1.50 1.97 14.99
C LEU A 54 1.81 2.19 16.49
N LEU A 55 2.36 1.17 17.13
CA LEU A 55 2.71 1.17 18.54
C LEU A 55 4.11 1.75 18.81
N ALA A 56 4.81 2.27 17.79
CA ALA A 56 6.14 2.84 17.92
C ALA A 56 6.30 3.81 19.10
N PRO A 57 5.35 4.75 19.38
CA PRO A 57 5.48 5.66 20.52
C PRO A 57 5.48 4.97 21.89
N TRP A 58 5.02 3.72 21.99
CA TRP A 58 4.96 2.95 23.24
C TRP A 58 6.00 1.84 23.33
N ILE A 59 6.46 1.32 22.17
CA ILE A 59 7.39 0.19 22.10
C ILE A 59 8.83 0.67 21.94
N ALA A 60 9.05 1.80 21.23
CA ALA A 60 10.39 2.33 20.99
C ALA A 60 11.06 2.75 22.30
N PRO A 61 12.28 2.22 22.61
CA PRO A 61 12.99 2.59 23.82
C PRO A 61 13.35 4.08 23.87
N TYR A 62 13.58 4.68 22.69
CA TYR A 62 14.00 6.07 22.53
C TYR A 62 13.12 6.80 21.53
N HIS A 63 13.04 8.13 21.62
CA HIS A 63 12.39 8.96 20.62
C HIS A 63 13.49 9.47 19.63
N PRO A 64 13.75 8.77 18.52
CA PRO A 64 14.96 8.97 17.71
C PRO A 64 14.99 10.29 16.93
N PHE A 65 13.91 11.08 16.98
CA PHE A 65 13.77 12.34 16.23
C PHE A 65 13.49 13.55 17.13
N ASP A 66 13.56 13.37 18.44
CA ASP A 66 13.52 14.48 19.39
C ASP A 66 14.95 14.91 19.71
N PRO A 67 15.40 16.11 19.26
CA PRO A 67 16.73 16.61 19.52
C PRO A 67 17.10 16.70 21.02
N ALA A 68 16.07 16.83 21.90
CA ALA A 68 16.27 16.93 23.33
C ALA A 68 16.70 15.60 23.97
N THR A 69 16.41 14.49 23.33
CA THR A 69 16.72 13.13 23.84
C THR A 69 17.97 12.52 23.16
N LEU A 70 18.51 13.17 22.13
CA LEU A 70 19.69 12.69 21.41
C LEU A 70 20.97 13.02 22.16
N ASN A 71 21.84 12.02 22.30
CA ASN A 71 23.18 12.19 22.85
C ASN A 71 24.22 11.83 21.78
N LEU A 72 24.95 12.82 21.29
CA LEU A 72 25.98 12.62 20.27
C LEU A 72 27.12 11.70 20.73
N LEU A 73 27.32 11.52 22.05
CA LEU A 73 28.30 10.56 22.58
C LEU A 73 27.90 9.11 22.34
N ASP A 74 26.60 8.84 22.06
CA ASP A 74 26.11 7.52 21.69
C ASP A 74 26.29 7.23 20.18
N GLY A 75 26.82 8.17 19.41
CA GLY A 75 27.06 8.00 17.96
C GLY A 75 27.93 6.80 17.64
N PHE A 76 27.55 6.08 16.57
CA PHE A 76 28.27 4.90 16.07
C PHE A 76 28.46 3.76 17.09
N THR A 77 27.59 3.63 18.07
CA THR A 77 27.61 2.49 19.00
C THR A 77 27.21 1.21 18.24
N PRO A 78 28.08 0.17 18.21
CA PRO A 78 27.76 -1.08 17.54
C PRO A 78 26.57 -1.83 18.18
N PRO A 79 25.88 -2.71 17.43
CA PRO A 79 24.78 -3.51 17.96
C PRO A 79 25.20 -4.35 19.18
N MET A 80 24.38 -4.34 20.23
CA MET A 80 24.54 -5.14 21.45
C MET A 80 25.86 -4.89 22.22
N GLN A 81 26.56 -3.80 21.93
CA GLN A 81 27.77 -3.40 22.65
C GLN A 81 27.49 -2.20 23.56
N GLU A 82 28.22 -2.14 24.66
CA GLU A 82 28.16 -1.02 25.58
C GLU A 82 28.96 0.17 25.00
N ASN A 83 28.31 1.35 24.98
CA ASN A 83 29.00 2.57 24.57
C ASN A 83 30.06 2.95 25.60
N GLN A 84 31.29 3.23 25.14
CA GLN A 84 32.44 3.52 26.01
C GLN A 84 32.28 4.82 26.81
N PHE A 85 31.46 5.74 26.40
CA PHE A 85 31.26 7.06 27.03
C PHE A 85 30.03 7.12 27.93
N THR A 86 28.93 6.48 27.50
CA THR A 86 27.63 6.60 28.17
C THR A 86 27.22 5.35 28.93
N GLY A 87 27.84 4.19 28.63
CA GLY A 87 27.46 2.89 29.18
C GLY A 87 26.11 2.36 28.61
N ASN A 88 25.52 3.04 27.62
CA ASN A 88 24.26 2.60 27.00
C ASN A 88 24.49 1.43 26.04
N VAL A 89 23.51 0.51 25.98
CA VAL A 89 23.51 -0.62 25.06
C VAL A 89 22.29 -0.48 24.12
N PHE A 90 22.54 -0.55 22.80
CA PHE A 90 21.53 -0.45 21.77
C PHE A 90 21.39 -1.78 21.01
N TRP A 91 20.16 -2.27 20.83
CA TRP A 91 19.92 -3.59 20.23
C TRP A 91 20.44 -3.69 18.79
N LEU A 92 20.18 -2.68 17.98
CA LEU A 92 20.61 -2.63 16.58
C LEU A 92 21.72 -1.58 16.34
N GLY A 93 22.28 -1.03 17.42
CA GLY A 93 23.27 0.05 17.37
C GLY A 93 22.64 1.42 17.10
N THR A 94 23.53 2.41 16.91
CA THR A 94 23.14 3.80 16.66
C THR A 94 23.74 4.32 15.36
N ASP A 95 23.20 5.44 14.86
CA ASP A 95 23.73 6.17 13.72
C ASP A 95 24.74 7.26 14.13
N ASP A 96 25.10 8.14 13.19
CA ASP A 96 26.03 9.26 13.36
C ASP A 96 25.55 10.32 14.37
N GLN A 97 24.26 10.38 14.66
CA GLN A 97 23.65 11.33 15.59
C GLN A 97 23.30 10.69 16.94
N GLY A 98 23.67 9.43 17.17
CA GLY A 98 23.31 8.70 18.38
C GLY A 98 21.87 8.21 18.41
N ARG A 99 21.17 8.20 17.25
CA ARG A 99 19.80 7.70 17.16
C ARG A 99 19.79 6.19 17.22
N ASP A 100 18.98 5.61 18.10
CA ASP A 100 18.74 4.16 18.16
C ASP A 100 18.09 3.66 16.88
N ILE A 101 18.78 2.75 16.18
CA ILE A 101 18.32 2.22 14.87
C ILE A 101 17.04 1.40 15.01
N PHE A 102 16.84 0.67 16.10
CA PHE A 102 15.62 -0.08 16.33
C PHE A 102 14.41 0.86 16.41
N SER A 103 14.49 1.90 17.25
CA SER A 103 13.45 2.93 17.36
C SER A 103 13.26 3.66 16.04
N ALA A 104 14.35 3.98 15.32
CA ALA A 104 14.28 4.65 14.02
C ALA A 104 13.55 3.81 12.96
N ILE A 105 13.74 2.48 12.93
CA ILE A 105 13.03 1.56 12.04
C ILE A 105 11.52 1.53 12.36
N LEU A 106 11.13 1.52 13.64
CA LEU A 106 9.71 1.54 14.03
C LEU A 106 9.02 2.82 13.52
N TYR A 107 9.60 3.98 13.79
CA TYR A 107 9.06 5.26 13.33
C TYR A 107 9.16 5.42 11.81
N GLY A 108 10.26 4.97 11.19
CA GLY A 108 10.43 4.99 9.74
C GLY A 108 9.41 4.11 9.01
N SER A 109 9.12 2.92 9.54
CA SER A 109 8.08 2.02 9.01
C SER A 109 6.70 2.67 9.06
N ARG A 110 6.38 3.44 10.12
CA ARG A 110 5.13 4.19 10.23
C ARG A 110 4.96 5.19 9.11
N ILE A 111 6.03 5.94 8.79
CA ILE A 111 6.01 6.93 7.70
C ILE A 111 5.89 6.26 6.34
N SER A 112 6.70 5.22 6.07
CA SER A 112 6.64 4.48 4.80
C SER A 112 5.28 3.84 4.56
N LEU A 113 4.65 3.24 5.58
CA LEU A 113 3.29 2.70 5.49
C LEU A 113 2.25 3.79 5.27
N PHE A 114 2.32 4.90 6.00
CA PHE A 114 1.39 6.01 5.86
C PHE A 114 1.44 6.61 4.46
N VAL A 115 2.63 6.87 3.94
CA VAL A 115 2.82 7.42 2.59
C VAL A 115 2.34 6.42 1.54
N GLY A 116 2.74 5.13 1.65
CA GLY A 116 2.34 4.09 0.70
C GLY A 116 0.82 3.91 0.63
N ILE A 117 0.14 3.77 1.78
CA ILE A 117 -1.32 3.62 1.84
C ILE A 117 -2.02 4.87 1.29
N SER A 118 -1.58 6.07 1.70
CA SER A 118 -2.19 7.32 1.26
C SER A 118 -2.01 7.57 -0.24
N ALA A 119 -0.83 7.24 -0.79
CA ALA A 119 -0.54 7.35 -2.22
C ALA A 119 -1.42 6.40 -3.04
N VAL A 120 -1.57 5.14 -2.60
CA VAL A 120 -2.46 4.16 -3.26
C VAL A 120 -3.92 4.61 -3.21
N LEU A 121 -4.40 5.10 -2.06
CA LEU A 121 -5.76 5.62 -1.94
C LEU A 121 -5.99 6.81 -2.86
N PHE A 122 -5.03 7.72 -2.96
CA PHE A 122 -5.10 8.85 -3.88
C PHE A 122 -5.11 8.40 -5.34
N ALA A 123 -4.16 7.53 -5.75
CA ALA A 123 -4.08 6.96 -7.09
C ALA A 123 -5.37 6.21 -7.48
N MET A 124 -5.86 5.38 -6.57
CA MET A 124 -7.09 4.61 -6.74
C MET A 124 -8.30 5.54 -6.90
N THR A 125 -8.46 6.53 -6.04
CA THR A 125 -9.59 7.48 -6.11
C THR A 125 -9.58 8.25 -7.42
N LEU A 126 -8.44 8.78 -7.82
CA LEU A 126 -8.28 9.51 -9.08
C LEU A 126 -8.51 8.59 -10.29
N GLY A 127 -7.86 7.42 -10.30
CA GLY A 127 -7.96 6.46 -11.39
C GLY A 127 -9.36 5.87 -11.54
N VAL A 128 -10.01 5.48 -10.44
CA VAL A 128 -11.39 4.98 -10.46
C VAL A 128 -12.35 6.05 -11.01
N THR A 129 -12.22 7.28 -10.55
CA THR A 129 -13.08 8.38 -11.00
C THR A 129 -12.90 8.64 -12.50
N LEU A 130 -11.67 8.81 -12.95
CA LEU A 130 -11.37 9.10 -14.36
C LEU A 130 -11.70 7.88 -15.25
N GLY A 131 -11.40 6.66 -14.81
CA GLY A 131 -11.71 5.44 -15.55
C GLY A 131 -13.21 5.19 -15.69
N LEU A 132 -13.99 5.46 -14.63
CA LEU A 132 -15.44 5.34 -14.62
C LEU A 132 -16.07 6.37 -15.59
N ILE A 133 -15.63 7.62 -15.55
CA ILE A 133 -16.09 8.68 -16.47
C ILE A 133 -15.74 8.31 -17.92
N ALA A 134 -14.49 7.93 -18.19
CA ALA A 134 -14.03 7.54 -19.52
C ALA A 134 -14.85 6.36 -20.08
N GLY A 135 -15.00 5.28 -19.30
CA GLY A 135 -15.71 4.08 -19.71
C GLY A 135 -17.23 4.27 -19.87
N TYR A 136 -17.86 5.08 -19.02
CA TYR A 136 -19.31 5.27 -19.04
C TYR A 136 -19.74 6.31 -20.07
N VAL A 137 -19.12 7.49 -20.12
CA VAL A 137 -19.46 8.59 -21.03
C VAL A 137 -18.99 8.26 -22.45
N GLY A 138 -17.73 7.83 -22.59
CA GLY A 138 -17.13 7.52 -23.89
C GLY A 138 -16.82 8.77 -24.72
N GLY A 139 -16.69 8.58 -26.05
CA GLY A 139 -16.47 9.66 -27.00
C GLY A 139 -15.15 10.41 -26.78
N TRP A 140 -15.19 11.74 -26.93
CA TRP A 140 -13.99 12.57 -26.82
C TRP A 140 -13.41 12.63 -25.39
N ILE A 141 -14.25 12.48 -24.35
CA ILE A 141 -13.83 12.46 -22.95
C ILE A 141 -12.95 11.21 -22.68
N ASP A 142 -13.42 10.06 -23.16
CA ASP A 142 -12.65 8.83 -23.10
C ASP A 142 -11.31 8.98 -23.83
N THR A 143 -11.35 9.51 -25.06
CA THR A 143 -10.15 9.73 -25.87
C THR A 143 -9.16 10.66 -25.17
N LEU A 144 -9.63 11.76 -24.58
CA LEU A 144 -8.75 12.71 -23.87
C LEU A 144 -8.10 12.08 -22.66
N ILE A 145 -8.88 11.44 -21.77
CA ILE A 145 -8.35 10.83 -20.54
C ILE A 145 -7.35 9.72 -20.90
N MET A 146 -7.68 8.87 -21.86
CA MET A 146 -6.77 7.79 -22.26
C MET A 146 -5.54 8.29 -23.00
N ARG A 147 -5.63 9.39 -23.74
CA ARG A 147 -4.45 9.99 -24.37
C ARG A 147 -3.48 10.54 -23.33
N VAL A 148 -3.96 11.21 -22.28
CA VAL A 148 -3.12 11.64 -21.17
C VAL A 148 -2.48 10.43 -20.48
N ALA A 149 -3.26 9.37 -20.24
CA ALA A 149 -2.77 8.12 -19.67
C ALA A 149 -1.69 7.45 -20.54
N ASP A 150 -1.86 7.44 -21.87
CA ASP A 150 -0.90 6.88 -22.82
C ASP A 150 0.43 7.65 -22.84
N VAL A 151 0.35 8.97 -22.83
CA VAL A 151 1.54 9.82 -22.74
C VAL A 151 2.28 9.56 -21.42
N GLN A 152 1.55 9.49 -20.31
CA GLN A 152 2.17 9.24 -19.02
C GLN A 152 2.87 7.89 -18.95
N LEU A 153 2.26 6.82 -19.51
CA LEU A 153 2.87 5.48 -19.53
C LEU A 153 4.09 5.36 -20.46
N SER A 154 4.34 6.36 -21.31
CA SER A 154 5.58 6.42 -22.12
C SER A 154 6.80 6.75 -21.26
N PHE A 155 6.61 7.19 -20.03
CA PHE A 155 7.67 7.51 -19.10
C PHE A 155 7.67 6.54 -17.90
N PRO A 156 8.83 6.18 -17.36
CA PRO A 156 8.91 5.43 -16.10
C PRO A 156 8.20 6.18 -14.97
N SER A 157 7.38 5.48 -14.18
CA SER A 157 6.58 6.09 -13.09
C SER A 157 7.41 6.88 -12.08
N ILE A 158 8.61 6.37 -11.76
CA ILE A 158 9.53 7.04 -10.84
C ILE A 158 9.98 8.42 -11.36
N LEU A 159 10.19 8.58 -12.67
CA LEU A 159 10.56 9.88 -13.26
C LEU A 159 9.40 10.87 -13.20
N ILE A 160 8.16 10.38 -13.36
CA ILE A 160 6.96 11.20 -13.19
C ILE A 160 6.83 11.65 -11.73
N ALA A 161 7.01 10.73 -10.78
CA ALA A 161 6.98 11.07 -9.36
C ALA A 161 8.06 12.12 -8.98
N LEU A 162 9.28 11.94 -9.49
CA LEU A 162 10.37 12.91 -9.33
C LEU A 162 10.04 14.28 -9.92
N LEU A 163 9.49 14.30 -11.14
CA LEU A 163 9.10 15.54 -11.82
C LEU A 163 8.01 16.27 -11.03
N VAL A 164 6.95 15.57 -10.64
CA VAL A 164 5.82 16.14 -9.88
C VAL A 164 6.31 16.67 -8.53
N PHE A 165 7.13 15.89 -7.82
CA PHE A 165 7.72 16.33 -6.55
C PHE A 165 8.60 17.55 -6.72
N GLY A 166 9.47 17.59 -7.74
CA GLY A 166 10.35 18.72 -8.03
C GLY A 166 9.57 19.99 -8.36
N ILE A 167 8.54 19.90 -9.20
CA ILE A 167 7.66 21.01 -9.55
C ILE A 167 6.92 21.52 -8.30
N ALA A 168 6.27 20.63 -7.56
CA ALA A 168 5.51 21.00 -6.36
C ALA A 168 6.39 21.68 -5.32
N ARG A 169 7.60 21.17 -5.09
CA ARG A 169 8.58 21.77 -4.17
C ARG A 169 9.03 23.15 -4.62
N GLY A 170 9.07 23.42 -5.94
CA GLY A 170 9.39 24.73 -6.50
C GLY A 170 8.37 25.81 -6.14
N PHE A 171 7.08 25.45 -6.03
CA PHE A 171 6.00 26.36 -5.65
C PHE A 171 5.85 26.55 -4.13
N ILE A 172 6.43 25.66 -3.31
CA ILE A 172 6.31 25.73 -1.84
C ILE A 172 7.41 26.61 -1.27
N PRO A 173 7.07 27.66 -0.49
CA PRO A 173 8.05 28.50 0.19
C PRO A 173 8.99 27.66 1.08
N PRO A 174 10.28 28.01 1.19
CA PRO A 174 11.28 27.25 1.94
C PRO A 174 10.88 26.90 3.37
N ALA A 175 10.18 27.80 4.05
CA ALA A 175 9.73 27.62 5.44
C ALA A 175 8.76 26.44 5.62
N TYR A 176 7.97 26.09 4.60
CA TYR A 176 6.94 25.03 4.67
C TYR A 176 7.36 23.73 3.98
N ARG A 177 8.55 23.67 3.38
CA ARG A 177 8.99 22.50 2.59
C ARG A 177 9.10 21.23 3.41
N ALA A 178 9.55 21.32 4.65
CA ALA A 178 9.66 20.17 5.54
C ALA A 178 8.28 19.60 5.91
N ASP A 179 7.36 20.47 6.30
CA ASP A 179 6.01 20.08 6.76
C ASP A 179 5.16 19.51 5.61
N MET A 180 5.36 20.06 4.39
CA MET A 180 4.62 19.66 3.20
C MET A 180 5.23 18.45 2.47
N ALA A 181 6.45 18.03 2.82
CA ALA A 181 7.20 17.01 2.06
C ALA A 181 6.43 15.70 1.93
N ILE A 182 5.81 15.22 3.01
CA ILE A 182 5.04 13.97 3.03
C ILE A 182 3.82 14.08 2.09
N TRP A 183 3.10 15.20 2.12
CA TRP A 183 1.92 15.41 1.28
C TRP A 183 2.27 15.52 -0.20
N VAL A 184 3.35 16.23 -0.50
CA VAL A 184 3.87 16.32 -1.87
C VAL A 184 4.29 14.95 -2.39
N LEU A 185 4.92 14.15 -1.54
CA LEU A 185 5.35 12.78 -1.88
C LEU A 185 4.13 11.88 -2.17
N ILE A 186 3.09 11.93 -1.34
CA ILE A 186 1.84 11.19 -1.53
C ILE A 186 1.20 11.55 -2.88
N VAL A 187 1.07 12.85 -3.17
CA VAL A 187 0.49 13.32 -4.43
C VAL A 187 1.36 12.91 -5.62
N SER A 188 2.69 13.01 -5.49
CA SER A 188 3.62 12.66 -6.57
C SER A 188 3.55 11.18 -6.94
N ILE A 189 3.57 10.29 -5.94
CA ILE A 189 3.42 8.84 -6.16
C ILE A 189 2.02 8.53 -6.70
N GLY A 190 0.99 9.11 -6.12
CA GLY A 190 -0.38 8.87 -6.56
C GLY A 190 -0.66 9.35 -7.98
N LEU A 191 -0.10 10.51 -8.38
CA LEU A 191 -0.17 10.99 -9.77
C LEU A 191 0.69 10.17 -10.74
N SER A 192 1.69 9.44 -10.26
CA SER A 192 2.44 8.53 -11.13
C SER A 192 1.68 7.23 -11.43
N ASP A 193 0.81 6.78 -10.51
CA ASP A 193 0.24 5.43 -10.54
C ASP A 193 -1.26 5.36 -10.86
N TRP A 194 -1.99 6.48 -10.98
CA TRP A 194 -3.44 6.50 -11.23
C TRP A 194 -3.84 5.81 -12.54
N VAL A 195 -2.97 5.77 -13.53
CA VAL A 195 -3.29 5.29 -14.90
C VAL A 195 -3.67 3.81 -14.91
N GLN A 196 -3.00 2.98 -14.12
CA GLN A 196 -3.31 1.55 -14.05
C GLN A 196 -4.74 1.29 -13.51
N TYR A 197 -5.18 2.07 -12.51
CA TYR A 197 -6.54 2.03 -11.99
C TYR A 197 -7.54 2.53 -13.04
N ALA A 198 -7.24 3.66 -13.68
CA ALA A 198 -8.12 4.25 -14.69
C ALA A 198 -8.37 3.31 -15.88
N ARG A 199 -7.33 2.66 -16.40
CA ARG A 199 -7.45 1.70 -17.50
C ARG A 199 -8.26 0.46 -17.11
N THR A 200 -8.02 -0.08 -15.92
CA THR A 200 -8.75 -1.25 -15.41
C THR A 200 -10.23 -0.93 -15.22
N VAL A 201 -10.54 0.19 -14.56
CA VAL A 201 -11.92 0.62 -14.32
C VAL A 201 -12.62 0.95 -15.64
N ARG A 202 -11.96 1.65 -16.57
CA ARG A 202 -12.50 1.90 -17.89
C ARG A 202 -12.89 0.61 -18.61
N GLY A 203 -11.97 -0.38 -18.66
CA GLY A 203 -12.22 -1.67 -19.29
C GLY A 203 -13.41 -2.40 -18.68
N ALA A 204 -13.47 -2.47 -17.35
CA ALA A 204 -14.60 -3.08 -16.65
C ALA A 204 -15.91 -2.30 -16.86
N THR A 205 -15.85 -0.96 -16.85
CA THR A 205 -17.03 -0.09 -17.07
C THR A 205 -17.61 -0.24 -18.48
N LEU A 206 -16.77 -0.41 -19.50
CA LEU A 206 -17.24 -0.65 -20.88
C LEU A 206 -18.09 -1.93 -20.98
N VAL A 207 -17.69 -2.98 -20.27
CA VAL A 207 -18.46 -4.24 -20.19
C VAL A 207 -19.73 -4.03 -19.36
N GLU A 208 -19.59 -3.42 -18.19
CA GLU A 208 -20.69 -3.30 -17.23
C GLU A 208 -21.84 -2.40 -17.74
N ARG A 209 -21.51 -1.32 -18.47
CA ARG A 209 -22.52 -0.39 -19.00
C ARG A 209 -23.44 -1.00 -20.06
N SER A 210 -23.06 -2.13 -20.68
CA SER A 210 -23.85 -2.82 -21.69
C SER A 210 -24.82 -3.85 -21.11
N LYS A 211 -24.76 -4.13 -19.79
CA LYS A 211 -25.61 -5.12 -19.13
C LYS A 211 -27.07 -4.64 -19.00
N ASP A 212 -28.00 -5.59 -19.00
CA ASP A 212 -29.46 -5.35 -19.03
C ASP A 212 -29.93 -4.47 -17.87
N TYR A 213 -29.42 -4.67 -16.66
CA TYR A 213 -29.83 -3.86 -15.50
C TYR A 213 -29.41 -2.40 -15.61
N VAL A 214 -28.28 -2.10 -16.29
CA VAL A 214 -27.86 -0.71 -16.57
C VAL A 214 -28.76 -0.10 -17.64
N GLN A 215 -29.10 -0.86 -18.68
CA GLN A 215 -30.03 -0.40 -19.73
C GLN A 215 -31.44 -0.15 -19.16
N ALA A 216 -31.94 -1.06 -18.30
CA ALA A 216 -33.20 -0.87 -17.61
C ALA A 216 -33.19 0.41 -16.74
N ALA A 217 -32.14 0.66 -15.99
CA ALA A 217 -32.00 1.88 -15.19
C ALA A 217 -32.03 3.17 -16.04
N ARG A 218 -31.48 3.13 -17.26
CA ARG A 218 -31.55 4.25 -18.22
C ARG A 218 -32.95 4.45 -18.74
N LEU A 219 -33.64 3.36 -19.07
CA LEU A 219 -35.01 3.42 -19.62
C LEU A 219 -36.02 4.01 -18.61
N ILE A 220 -35.86 3.74 -17.32
CA ILE A 220 -36.71 4.32 -16.26
C ILE A 220 -36.25 5.72 -15.82
N GLY A 221 -35.25 6.33 -16.51
CA GLY A 221 -34.86 7.72 -16.33
C GLY A 221 -33.91 7.98 -15.16
N VAL A 222 -33.19 6.97 -14.63
CA VAL A 222 -32.17 7.19 -13.56
C VAL A 222 -31.03 8.05 -14.11
N PRO A 223 -30.61 9.12 -13.38
CA PRO A 223 -29.51 9.98 -13.81
C PRO A 223 -28.20 9.20 -14.00
N SER A 224 -27.46 9.51 -15.06
CA SER A 224 -26.21 8.82 -15.40
C SER A 224 -25.18 8.77 -14.26
N GLY A 225 -25.05 9.85 -13.47
CA GLY A 225 -24.17 9.88 -12.29
C GLY A 225 -24.57 8.86 -11.22
N LEU A 226 -25.88 8.71 -10.98
CA LEU A 226 -26.38 7.73 -10.02
C LEU A 226 -26.21 6.30 -10.53
N ILE A 227 -26.38 6.08 -11.84
CA ILE A 227 -26.11 4.78 -12.47
C ILE A 227 -24.62 4.42 -12.30
N MET A 228 -23.72 5.35 -12.59
CA MET A 228 -22.27 5.14 -12.40
C MET A 228 -21.94 4.75 -10.96
N LEU A 229 -22.42 5.50 -9.98
CA LEU A 229 -22.04 5.32 -8.57
C LEU A 229 -22.73 4.11 -7.92
N ARG A 230 -24.01 3.85 -8.24
CA ARG A 230 -24.80 2.85 -7.52
C ARG A 230 -24.91 1.50 -8.24
N HIS A 231 -24.77 1.50 -9.56
CA HIS A 231 -24.95 0.29 -10.36
C HIS A 231 -23.64 -0.21 -10.99
N VAL A 232 -22.79 0.69 -11.49
CA VAL A 232 -21.54 0.31 -12.18
C VAL A 232 -20.38 0.19 -11.20
N LEU A 233 -20.11 1.22 -10.39
CA LEU A 233 -18.96 1.29 -9.50
C LEU A 233 -18.83 0.05 -8.59
N PRO A 234 -19.86 -0.44 -7.89
CA PRO A 234 -19.70 -1.60 -7.01
C PRO A 234 -19.23 -2.86 -7.74
N ASN A 235 -19.63 -3.02 -9.01
CA ASN A 235 -19.29 -4.18 -9.83
C ASN A 235 -17.88 -4.12 -10.43
N VAL A 236 -17.30 -2.91 -10.55
CA VAL A 236 -15.94 -2.73 -11.10
C VAL A 236 -14.86 -2.61 -10.01
N LEU A 237 -15.23 -2.54 -8.73
CA LEU A 237 -14.28 -2.39 -7.62
C LEU A 237 -13.45 -3.66 -7.36
N GLY A 238 -13.97 -4.85 -7.65
CA GLY A 238 -13.26 -6.10 -7.39
C GLY A 238 -11.83 -6.11 -7.96
N PRO A 239 -11.65 -5.96 -9.28
CA PRO A 239 -10.33 -5.87 -9.90
C PRO A 239 -9.47 -4.71 -9.37
N VAL A 240 -10.08 -3.59 -8.98
CA VAL A 240 -9.37 -2.42 -8.44
C VAL A 240 -8.70 -2.74 -7.12
N LEU A 241 -9.42 -3.40 -6.21
CA LEU A 241 -8.88 -3.78 -4.90
C LEU A 241 -7.69 -4.73 -5.03
N VAL A 242 -7.74 -5.64 -5.99
CA VAL A 242 -6.62 -6.55 -6.29
C VAL A 242 -5.38 -5.75 -6.76
N ILE A 243 -5.57 -4.78 -7.67
CA ILE A 243 -4.45 -3.95 -8.12
C ILE A 243 -3.93 -3.06 -6.99
N ALA A 244 -4.81 -2.57 -6.12
CA ALA A 244 -4.41 -1.74 -4.98
C ALA A 244 -3.49 -2.46 -3.99
N THR A 245 -3.64 -3.77 -3.79
CA THR A 245 -2.74 -4.54 -2.92
C THR A 245 -1.33 -4.65 -3.48
N ILE A 246 -1.20 -4.94 -4.78
CA ILE A 246 0.09 -4.95 -5.49
C ILE A 246 0.67 -3.52 -5.54
N GLY A 247 -0.19 -2.54 -5.83
CA GLY A 247 0.16 -1.12 -5.86
C GLY A 247 0.74 -0.62 -4.53
N LEU A 248 0.30 -1.17 -3.40
CA LEU A 248 0.82 -0.80 -2.08
C LEU A 248 2.31 -1.18 -1.93
N ALA A 249 2.71 -2.37 -2.35
CA ALA A 249 4.12 -2.76 -2.32
C ALA A 249 4.96 -1.84 -3.21
N LEU A 250 4.48 -1.56 -4.44
CA LEU A 250 5.16 -0.66 -5.37
C LEU A 250 5.23 0.78 -4.82
N ALA A 251 4.18 1.28 -4.19
CA ALA A 251 4.17 2.62 -3.60
C ALA A 251 5.18 2.75 -2.45
N ILE A 252 5.31 1.72 -1.59
CA ILE A 252 6.32 1.68 -0.52
C ILE A 252 7.74 1.68 -1.12
N ILE A 253 7.98 0.89 -2.16
CA ILE A 253 9.28 0.85 -2.83
C ILE A 253 9.58 2.19 -3.52
N THR A 254 8.60 2.80 -4.17
CA THR A 254 8.75 4.12 -4.82
C THR A 254 9.04 5.20 -3.80
N GLU A 255 8.30 5.22 -2.66
CA GLU A 255 8.56 6.12 -1.55
C GLU A 255 10.01 5.98 -1.05
N ALA A 256 10.41 4.73 -0.76
CA ALA A 256 11.75 4.47 -0.27
C ALA A 256 12.84 4.89 -1.26
N THR A 257 12.62 4.68 -2.57
CA THR A 257 13.54 5.08 -3.63
C THR A 257 13.65 6.61 -3.73
N LEU A 258 12.52 7.33 -3.69
CA LEU A 258 12.51 8.80 -3.72
C LEU A 258 13.20 9.38 -2.48
N SER A 259 12.92 8.80 -1.30
CA SER A 259 13.57 9.20 -0.04
C SER A 259 15.07 8.89 -0.03
N PHE A 260 15.48 7.75 -0.58
CA PHE A 260 16.88 7.37 -0.77
C PHE A 260 17.62 8.35 -1.70
N LEU A 261 16.97 8.79 -2.79
CA LEU A 261 17.52 9.80 -3.69
C LEU A 261 17.53 11.22 -3.08
N GLY A 262 17.02 11.39 -1.86
CA GLY A 262 16.99 12.68 -1.17
C GLY A 262 15.87 13.63 -1.63
N VAL A 263 14.93 13.11 -2.39
CA VAL A 263 13.79 13.85 -2.93
C VAL A 263 12.49 13.49 -2.18
N GLY A 264 12.59 12.79 -1.06
CA GLY A 264 11.45 12.32 -0.27
C GLY A 264 11.30 13.03 1.06
N VAL A 265 11.10 12.24 2.10
CA VAL A 265 10.85 12.69 3.47
C VAL A 265 12.12 13.30 4.07
N PRO A 266 11.99 14.41 4.84
CA PRO A 266 13.15 15.08 5.43
C PRO A 266 13.79 14.21 6.54
N PRO A 267 15.10 14.40 6.82
CA PRO A 267 15.83 13.65 7.85
C PRO A 267 15.28 13.84 9.29
N THR A 268 14.48 14.86 9.51
CA THR A 268 13.81 15.13 10.81
C THR A 268 12.67 14.17 11.12
N GLN A 269 12.12 13.50 10.10
CA GLN A 269 11.07 12.49 10.22
C GLN A 269 11.33 11.37 9.21
N PRO A 270 12.46 10.65 9.31
CA PRO A 270 12.87 9.76 8.24
C PRO A 270 11.94 8.56 8.07
N SER A 271 11.73 8.19 6.81
CA SER A 271 11.18 6.92 6.38
C SER A 271 12.29 5.84 6.34
N LEU A 272 11.91 4.58 6.07
CA LEU A 272 12.89 3.50 5.87
C LEU A 272 13.87 3.86 4.74
N GLY A 273 13.40 4.47 3.64
CA GLY A 273 14.28 4.92 2.54
C GLY A 273 15.27 5.99 2.96
N THR A 274 14.86 6.94 3.81
CA THR A 274 15.76 7.96 4.35
C THR A 274 16.81 7.36 5.27
N LEU A 275 16.45 6.37 6.12
CA LEU A 275 17.41 5.65 6.97
C LEU A 275 18.47 4.91 6.14
N ILE A 276 18.05 4.25 5.05
CA ILE A 276 18.97 3.58 4.12
C ILE A 276 19.94 4.59 3.48
N ARG A 277 19.43 5.76 3.09
CA ARG A 277 20.27 6.84 2.55
C ARG A 277 21.31 7.32 3.55
N ILE A 278 20.93 7.51 4.83
CA ILE A 278 21.88 7.90 5.90
C ILE A 278 22.95 6.81 6.04
N GLY A 279 22.53 5.55 6.15
CA GLY A 279 23.46 4.43 6.30
C GLY A 279 24.40 4.22 5.12
N GLN A 280 24.00 4.59 3.90
CA GLN A 280 24.86 4.54 2.71
C GLN A 280 26.14 5.37 2.87
N GLY A 281 26.04 6.51 3.55
CA GLY A 281 27.21 7.38 3.81
C GLY A 281 28.30 6.70 4.66
N PHE A 282 27.95 5.67 5.44
CA PHE A 282 28.84 4.99 6.38
C PHE A 282 29.17 3.54 5.98
N LEU A 283 28.73 3.09 4.81
CA LEU A 283 28.91 1.70 4.36
C LEU A 283 30.38 1.25 4.34
N PHE A 284 31.28 2.17 3.94
CA PHE A 284 32.73 1.88 3.82
C PHE A 284 33.54 2.27 5.06
N SER A 285 32.90 2.86 6.08
CA SER A 285 33.55 3.26 7.33
C SER A 285 33.53 2.14 8.38
N GLY A 286 32.83 1.05 8.12
CA GLY A 286 32.71 -0.10 9.01
C GLY A 286 31.38 -0.18 9.76
N GLU A 287 30.54 0.87 9.74
CA GLU A 287 29.26 0.95 10.44
C GLU A 287 28.12 0.35 9.59
N TRP A 288 28.30 -0.89 9.16
CA TRP A 288 27.40 -1.62 8.26
C TRP A 288 25.94 -1.76 8.79
N TRP A 289 25.76 -1.75 10.11
CA TRP A 289 24.45 -1.94 10.74
C TRP A 289 23.48 -0.78 10.44
N ILE A 290 24.00 0.44 10.21
CA ILE A 290 23.19 1.63 9.94
C ILE A 290 22.38 1.48 8.64
N ILE A 291 22.94 0.82 7.62
CA ILE A 291 22.24 0.56 6.36
C ILE A 291 21.53 -0.80 6.36
N LEU A 292 22.14 -1.83 6.96
CA LEU A 292 21.66 -3.21 6.83
C LEU A 292 20.29 -3.41 7.48
N PHE A 293 20.09 -2.97 8.72
CA PHE A 293 18.85 -3.22 9.45
C PHE A 293 17.64 -2.49 8.83
N PRO A 294 17.71 -1.20 8.46
CA PRO A 294 16.62 -0.56 7.72
C PRO A 294 16.34 -1.20 6.36
N SER A 295 17.38 -1.69 5.66
CA SER A 295 17.21 -2.38 4.38
C SER A 295 16.48 -3.71 4.54
N ILE A 296 16.81 -4.50 5.56
CA ILE A 296 16.09 -5.75 5.88
C ILE A 296 14.63 -5.45 6.25
N ALA A 297 14.39 -4.41 7.04
CA ALA A 297 13.02 -4.01 7.41
C ALA A 297 12.20 -3.60 6.18
N LEU A 298 12.76 -2.79 5.27
CA LEU A 298 12.10 -2.41 4.02
C LEU A 298 11.84 -3.62 3.12
N LEU A 299 12.84 -4.50 2.96
CA LEU A 299 12.71 -5.72 2.17
C LEU A 299 11.60 -6.63 2.73
N ALA A 300 11.61 -6.86 4.04
CA ALA A 300 10.61 -7.70 4.69
C ALA A 300 9.19 -7.12 4.52
N LEU A 301 9.02 -5.81 4.70
CA LEU A 301 7.74 -5.13 4.53
C LEU A 301 7.25 -5.20 3.07
N ALA A 302 8.08 -4.79 2.12
CA ALA A 302 7.71 -4.75 0.71
C ALA A 302 7.42 -6.16 0.16
N LEU A 303 8.26 -7.15 0.50
CA LEU A 303 8.06 -8.54 0.08
C LEU A 303 6.78 -9.12 0.68
N ALA A 304 6.54 -8.92 1.98
CA ALA A 304 5.35 -9.45 2.63
C ALA A 304 4.06 -8.82 2.08
N VAL A 305 4.04 -7.50 1.83
CA VAL A 305 2.90 -6.82 1.19
C VAL A 305 2.67 -7.34 -0.22
N ASN A 306 3.74 -7.54 -1.00
CA ASN A 306 3.64 -8.07 -2.37
C ASN A 306 3.08 -9.51 -2.39
N LEU A 307 3.63 -10.41 -1.57
CA LEU A 307 3.17 -11.80 -1.48
C LEU A 307 1.71 -11.89 -1.01
N LEU A 308 1.30 -11.03 -0.08
CA LEU A 308 -0.09 -10.94 0.35
C LEU A 308 -0.99 -10.45 -0.78
N GLY A 309 -0.53 -9.47 -1.56
CA GLY A 309 -1.22 -8.95 -2.73
C GLY A 309 -1.42 -10.01 -3.81
N ASP A 310 -0.39 -10.78 -4.11
CA ASP A 310 -0.44 -11.89 -5.08
C ASP A 310 -1.44 -12.96 -4.63
N TRP A 311 -1.39 -13.37 -3.36
CA TRP A 311 -2.38 -14.29 -2.81
C TRP A 311 -3.81 -13.73 -2.90
N MET A 312 -4.03 -12.46 -2.58
CA MET A 312 -5.35 -11.82 -2.69
C MET A 312 -5.85 -11.83 -4.13
N ARG A 313 -4.97 -11.57 -5.10
CA ARG A 313 -5.29 -11.65 -6.52
C ARG A 313 -5.81 -13.03 -6.92
N ASP A 314 -5.12 -14.09 -6.48
CA ASP A 314 -5.50 -15.47 -6.81
C ASP A 314 -6.79 -15.87 -6.09
N ALA A 315 -6.91 -15.55 -4.82
CA ALA A 315 -8.09 -15.85 -4.01
C ALA A 315 -9.37 -15.14 -4.45
N LEU A 316 -9.24 -13.93 -5.04
CA LEU A 316 -10.38 -13.13 -5.53
C LEU A 316 -10.67 -13.35 -7.02
N ASN A 317 -9.90 -14.16 -7.74
CA ASN A 317 -10.09 -14.40 -9.16
C ASN A 317 -11.21 -15.45 -9.39
N PRO A 318 -12.37 -15.04 -9.93
CA PRO A 318 -13.49 -15.97 -10.14
C PRO A 318 -13.26 -17.02 -11.24
N LYS A 319 -12.20 -16.88 -12.07
CA LYS A 319 -11.88 -17.82 -13.14
C LYS A 319 -11.07 -19.04 -12.67
N LEU A 320 -10.56 -19.00 -11.45
CA LEU A 320 -9.80 -20.10 -10.84
C LEU A 320 -10.65 -20.95 -9.88
N ARG A 321 -11.93 -20.67 -9.82
CA ARG A 321 -12.94 -21.38 -8.99
C ARG A 321 -13.78 -22.32 -9.81
#